data_6ea27aa4810a0098ecf655d650cda8be
#
_entry.id   6ea27aa4810a0098ecf655d650cda8be
#
_cell.length_a   1.000
_cell.length_b   1.000
_cell.length_c   1.000
_cell.angle_alpha   90.00
_cell.angle_beta   90.00
_cell.angle_gamma   90.00
#
_symmetry.space_group_name_H-M   'P 1'
#
loop_
_entity.id
_entity.type
_entity.pdbx_description
1 polymer ?
#
loop_
_entity_poly.entity_id
_entity_poly.type
_entity_poly.pdbx_seq_one_letter_code
_entity_poly.pdbx_strand_id
1 'polypeptide(L)'
;MFDVTFLSSKWECLYGRGCQGVLTGAAPELEQGCCSYGAHFTDDADVERVTKAASRLDGSLWQFADEGRSGGVLEVDSDGTRSTRLVDDACVFLNRPGFAAGPGCALHLAAIAEGVPALELKPDVCWQLPIRREDTDAVDGSVVSTVTQWERKHWGKGGDEFHWWCTEAPEAFGGRNAVYQSMKDELRAMTGDDVFAELAAYLDAKIRPRTVVVRSTPGRATHAGAEATPPATGT
;
A
#
# COMPACT_ATOMS: atom_id res chain seq x y z
N MET A 1 -7.69 17.82 -2.66
CA MET A 1 -7.25 17.75 -1.24
C MET A 1 -6.47 16.46 -1.01
N PHE A 2 -5.51 16.45 -0.06
CA PHE A 2 -4.65 15.29 0.19
C PHE A 2 -4.54 15.00 1.68
N ASP A 3 -4.67 13.74 2.08
CA ASP A 3 -4.29 13.28 3.42
C ASP A 3 -2.76 13.21 3.53
N VAL A 4 -2.17 14.32 3.92
CA VAL A 4 -0.70 14.43 4.05
C VAL A 4 -0.14 13.55 5.17
N THR A 5 -0.95 13.17 6.15
CA THR A 5 -0.53 12.29 7.24
C THR A 5 -0.30 10.88 6.72
N PHE A 6 -1.28 10.32 6.01
CA PHE A 6 -1.15 9.02 5.39
C PHE A 6 -0.08 9.00 4.30
N LEU A 7 -0.07 9.98 3.40
CA LEU A 7 0.90 10.03 2.30
C LEU A 7 2.35 10.20 2.76
N SER A 8 2.57 10.82 3.93
CA SER A 8 3.90 10.92 4.55
C SER A 8 4.25 9.71 5.42
N SER A 9 3.29 8.83 5.71
CA SER A 9 3.53 7.63 6.51
C SER A 9 4.35 6.61 5.75
N LYS A 10 4.93 5.66 6.48
CA LYS A 10 5.72 4.57 5.92
C LYS A 10 4.89 3.29 5.76
N TRP A 11 3.63 3.43 5.36
CA TRP A 11 2.78 2.28 5.11
C TRP A 11 3.35 1.42 3.98
N GLU A 12 3.26 0.10 4.14
CA GLU A 12 3.57 -0.90 3.12
C GLU A 12 2.62 -2.09 3.23
N CYS A 13 2.37 -2.76 2.10
CA CYS A 13 1.57 -3.97 2.08
C CYS A 13 2.27 -5.11 2.85
N LEU A 14 1.53 -5.76 3.74
CA LEU A 14 2.03 -6.87 4.58
C LEU A 14 1.72 -8.25 4.02
N TYR A 15 1.24 -8.38 2.77
CA TYR A 15 0.97 -9.69 2.21
C TYR A 15 2.21 -10.58 2.27
N GLY A 16 2.05 -11.82 2.78
CA GLY A 16 3.16 -12.73 3.05
C GLY A 16 4.06 -12.37 4.24
N ARG A 17 3.72 -11.29 4.99
CA ARG A 17 4.52 -10.79 6.12
C ARG A 17 3.66 -10.40 7.34
N GLY A 18 2.50 -11.03 7.51
CA GLY A 18 1.60 -10.79 8.64
C GLY A 18 0.27 -10.16 8.28
N CYS A 19 -0.08 -10.04 6.99
CA CYS A 19 -1.41 -9.66 6.56
C CYS A 19 -2.44 -10.68 7.08
N GLN A 20 -3.49 -10.20 7.78
CA GLN A 20 -4.53 -11.05 8.34
C GLN A 20 -5.78 -11.14 7.43
N GLY A 21 -5.73 -10.52 6.25
CA GLY A 21 -6.84 -10.53 5.31
C GLY A 21 -7.97 -9.56 5.67
N VAL A 22 -9.05 -9.65 4.91
CA VAL A 22 -10.25 -8.81 5.05
C VAL A 22 -11.45 -9.69 5.44
N LEU A 23 -11.25 -10.52 6.46
CA LEU A 23 -12.24 -11.46 6.98
C LEU A 23 -12.81 -10.94 8.30
N THR A 24 -14.01 -11.44 8.67
CA THR A 24 -14.68 -11.09 9.93
C THR A 24 -14.04 -11.75 11.16
N GLY A 25 -13.21 -12.77 10.96
CA GLY A 25 -12.41 -13.44 11.98
C GLY A 25 -10.95 -13.52 11.59
N ALA A 26 -10.07 -13.71 12.57
CA ALA A 26 -8.66 -13.95 12.30
C ALA A 26 -8.50 -15.29 11.57
N ALA A 27 -7.93 -15.25 10.37
CA ALA A 27 -7.61 -16.44 9.56
C ALA A 27 -6.28 -16.21 8.81
N PRO A 28 -5.18 -15.91 9.54
CA PRO A 28 -3.89 -15.62 8.91
C PRO A 28 -3.34 -16.81 8.13
N GLU A 29 -3.76 -18.03 8.48
CA GLU A 29 -3.39 -19.28 7.80
C GLU A 29 -3.92 -19.38 6.37
N LEU A 30 -4.99 -18.66 6.02
CA LEU A 30 -5.54 -18.65 4.66
C LEU A 30 -4.66 -17.85 3.68
N GLU A 31 -3.88 -16.88 4.21
CA GLU A 31 -2.94 -16.04 3.43
C GLU A 31 -3.55 -15.46 2.14
N GLN A 32 -4.82 -15.02 2.22
CA GLN A 32 -5.57 -14.51 1.07
C GLN A 32 -5.46 -12.98 0.89
N GLY A 33 -5.16 -12.27 1.96
CA GLY A 33 -5.10 -10.82 1.94
C GLY A 33 -6.42 -10.16 1.51
N CYS A 34 -6.33 -9.01 0.85
CA CYS A 34 -7.48 -8.33 0.25
C CYS A 34 -7.99 -9.00 -1.04
N CYS A 35 -7.34 -10.08 -1.48
CA CYS A 35 -7.73 -10.85 -2.67
C CYS A 35 -8.82 -11.90 -2.40
N SER A 36 -9.27 -12.09 -1.15
CA SER A 36 -10.28 -13.11 -0.80
C SER A 36 -11.65 -12.87 -1.46
N TYR A 37 -11.96 -11.63 -1.84
CA TYR A 37 -13.23 -11.31 -2.51
C TYR A 37 -13.09 -11.09 -4.03
N GLY A 38 -11.90 -11.30 -4.59
CA GLY A 38 -11.63 -10.87 -5.95
C GLY A 38 -11.51 -9.35 -6.07
N ALA A 39 -11.42 -8.87 -7.29
CA ALA A 39 -11.34 -7.45 -7.61
C ALA A 39 -12.53 -7.04 -8.49
N HIS A 40 -13.33 -6.09 -8.07
CA HIS A 40 -14.36 -5.50 -8.90
C HIS A 40 -13.74 -4.67 -10.02
N PHE A 41 -14.24 -4.83 -11.23
CA PHE A 41 -13.83 -4.02 -12.37
C PHE A 41 -14.63 -2.72 -12.42
N THR A 42 -13.95 -1.63 -12.71
CA THR A 42 -14.57 -0.29 -12.76
C THR A 42 -15.34 -0.06 -14.05
N ASP A 43 -14.80 -0.55 -15.18
CA ASP A 43 -15.38 -0.38 -16.52
C ASP A 43 -14.87 -1.45 -17.51
N ASP A 44 -15.23 -1.30 -18.79
CA ASP A 44 -14.83 -2.20 -19.86
C ASP A 44 -13.32 -2.11 -20.17
N ALA A 45 -12.72 -0.93 -20.02
CA ALA A 45 -11.28 -0.74 -20.26
C ALA A 45 -10.44 -1.46 -19.20
N ASP A 46 -10.91 -1.44 -17.94
CA ASP A 46 -10.29 -2.20 -16.84
C ASP A 46 -10.33 -3.71 -17.12
N VAL A 47 -11.50 -4.23 -17.55
CA VAL A 47 -11.65 -5.64 -17.95
C VAL A 47 -10.71 -6.00 -19.10
N GLU A 48 -10.69 -5.18 -20.15
CA GLU A 48 -9.85 -5.42 -21.34
C GLU A 48 -8.36 -5.44 -20.97
N ARG A 49 -7.89 -4.47 -20.18
CA ARG A 49 -6.52 -4.38 -19.72
C ARG A 49 -6.10 -5.64 -18.97
N VAL A 50 -6.88 -6.07 -17.99
CA VAL A 50 -6.58 -7.25 -17.16
C VAL A 50 -6.65 -8.54 -17.97
N THR A 51 -7.66 -8.70 -18.83
CA THR A 51 -7.79 -9.87 -19.71
C THR A 51 -6.61 -9.97 -20.69
N LYS A 52 -6.19 -8.84 -21.26
CA LYS A 52 -5.01 -8.78 -22.14
C LYS A 52 -3.73 -9.11 -21.37
N ALA A 53 -3.57 -8.63 -20.15
CA ALA A 53 -2.43 -8.99 -19.30
C ALA A 53 -2.44 -10.51 -19.01
N ALA A 54 -3.59 -11.06 -18.60
CA ALA A 54 -3.73 -12.49 -18.31
C ALA A 54 -3.40 -13.39 -19.52
N SER A 55 -3.74 -12.97 -20.74
CA SER A 55 -3.47 -13.76 -21.95
C SER A 55 -1.97 -13.96 -22.24
N ARG A 56 -1.10 -13.12 -21.66
CA ARG A 56 0.36 -13.20 -21.81
C ARG A 56 1.05 -13.96 -20.68
N LEU A 57 0.34 -14.17 -19.56
CA LEU A 57 0.87 -14.88 -18.40
C LEU A 57 0.86 -16.39 -18.62
N ASP A 58 1.91 -17.04 -18.15
CA ASP A 58 2.03 -18.50 -18.14
C ASP A 58 2.20 -19.02 -16.70
N GLY A 59 2.28 -20.33 -16.55
CA GLY A 59 2.44 -21.00 -15.26
C GLY A 59 3.75 -20.71 -14.55
N SER A 60 4.69 -19.98 -15.14
CA SER A 60 5.93 -19.59 -14.46
C SER A 60 5.72 -18.44 -13.46
N LEU A 61 4.80 -17.53 -13.75
CA LEU A 61 4.46 -16.39 -12.90
C LEU A 61 3.05 -16.50 -12.29
N TRP A 62 2.19 -17.38 -12.81
CA TRP A 62 0.80 -17.47 -12.42
C TRP A 62 0.43 -18.90 -12.05
N GLN A 63 0.21 -19.15 -10.75
CA GLN A 63 -0.09 -20.47 -10.20
C GLN A 63 -1.34 -21.10 -10.82
N PHE A 64 -2.39 -20.33 -11.03
CA PHE A 64 -3.69 -20.78 -11.53
C PHE A 64 -3.88 -20.45 -13.04
N ALA A 65 -2.80 -20.53 -13.81
CA ALA A 65 -2.83 -20.21 -15.24
C ALA A 65 -3.76 -21.14 -16.04
N ASP A 66 -3.81 -22.41 -15.69
CA ASP A 66 -4.66 -23.39 -16.38
C ASP A 66 -6.14 -23.19 -16.03
N GLU A 67 -6.46 -22.88 -14.78
CA GLU A 67 -7.80 -22.50 -14.32
C GLU A 67 -8.26 -21.19 -14.97
N GLY A 68 -7.36 -20.23 -15.08
CA GLY A 68 -7.63 -18.95 -15.74
C GLY A 68 -7.88 -19.10 -17.23
N ARG A 69 -7.13 -19.98 -17.92
CA ARG A 69 -7.34 -20.26 -19.35
C ARG A 69 -8.60 -21.06 -19.63
N SER A 70 -8.90 -22.06 -18.82
CA SER A 70 -10.05 -22.95 -19.04
C SER A 70 -11.38 -22.32 -18.62
N GLY A 71 -11.41 -21.62 -17.51
CA GLY A 71 -12.62 -21.03 -16.92
C GLY A 71 -12.74 -19.51 -17.05
N GLY A 72 -11.74 -18.85 -17.64
CA GLY A 72 -11.67 -17.39 -17.68
C GLY A 72 -11.19 -16.76 -16.37
N VAL A 73 -10.94 -15.47 -16.41
CA VAL A 73 -10.48 -14.67 -15.26
C VAL A 73 -11.56 -13.74 -14.72
N LEU A 74 -12.69 -13.67 -15.39
CA LEU A 74 -13.84 -12.82 -15.09
C LEU A 74 -14.98 -13.64 -14.52
N GLU A 75 -15.64 -13.11 -13.53
CA GLU A 75 -16.93 -13.57 -13.01
C GLU A 75 -17.94 -12.41 -13.06
N VAL A 76 -19.21 -12.76 -13.31
CA VAL A 76 -20.31 -11.78 -13.37
C VAL A 76 -21.39 -12.25 -12.41
N ASP A 77 -21.66 -11.43 -11.41
CA ASP A 77 -22.71 -11.70 -10.43
C ASP A 77 -24.12 -11.52 -11.00
N SER A 78 -25.10 -11.95 -10.23
CA SER A 78 -26.52 -11.90 -10.65
C SER A 78 -27.06 -10.48 -10.85
N ASP A 79 -26.42 -9.46 -10.27
CA ASP A 79 -26.72 -8.05 -10.44
C ASP A 79 -25.94 -7.40 -11.59
N GLY A 80 -25.08 -8.18 -12.29
CA GLY A 80 -24.25 -7.72 -13.40
C GLY A 80 -22.89 -7.14 -12.97
N THR A 81 -22.55 -7.19 -11.69
CA THR A 81 -21.23 -6.76 -11.19
C THR A 81 -20.16 -7.71 -11.70
N ARG A 82 -19.10 -7.15 -12.24
CA ARG A 82 -17.96 -7.90 -12.78
C ARG A 82 -16.80 -7.89 -11.80
N SER A 83 -16.22 -9.05 -11.55
CA SER A 83 -15.05 -9.20 -10.70
C SER A 83 -14.06 -10.23 -11.25
N THR A 84 -12.85 -10.25 -10.70
CA THR A 84 -11.94 -11.35 -10.96
C THR A 84 -12.46 -12.61 -10.32
N ARG A 85 -12.46 -13.72 -11.09
CA ARG A 85 -12.95 -15.03 -10.64
C ARG A 85 -12.18 -15.53 -9.43
N LEU A 86 -12.86 -16.21 -8.53
CA LEU A 86 -12.25 -16.88 -7.39
C LEU A 86 -11.85 -18.33 -7.74
N VAL A 87 -10.70 -18.75 -7.26
CA VAL A 87 -10.21 -20.14 -7.26
C VAL A 87 -9.67 -20.43 -5.86
N ASP A 88 -10.16 -21.51 -5.25
CA ASP A 88 -9.83 -21.86 -3.87
C ASP A 88 -10.00 -20.66 -2.91
N ASP A 89 -11.21 -20.09 -2.96
CA ASP A 89 -11.67 -18.97 -2.12
C ASP A 89 -10.85 -17.66 -2.21
N ALA A 90 -10.07 -17.45 -3.28
CA ALA A 90 -9.45 -16.16 -3.53
C ALA A 90 -9.25 -15.90 -5.03
N CYS A 91 -8.91 -14.64 -5.35
CA CYS A 91 -8.67 -14.19 -6.72
C CYS A 91 -7.76 -15.16 -7.50
N VAL A 92 -8.17 -15.51 -8.71
CA VAL A 92 -7.45 -16.40 -9.63
C VAL A 92 -6.00 -15.96 -9.88
N PHE A 93 -5.70 -14.66 -9.73
CA PHE A 93 -4.34 -14.12 -9.87
C PHE A 93 -3.51 -14.19 -8.59
N LEU A 94 -4.05 -14.65 -7.46
CA LEU A 94 -3.31 -14.74 -6.22
C LEU A 94 -2.50 -16.04 -6.16
N ASN A 95 -1.19 -15.95 -6.33
CA ASN A 95 -0.28 -17.05 -6.03
C ASN A 95 -0.21 -17.28 -4.52
N ARG A 96 -0.37 -18.54 -4.11
CA ARG A 96 -0.31 -18.93 -2.71
C ARG A 96 1.13 -19.08 -2.22
N PRO A 97 1.38 -19.07 -0.91
CA PRO A 97 2.67 -19.42 -0.35
C PRO A 97 3.17 -20.78 -0.84
N GLY A 98 4.48 -20.84 -1.15
CA GLY A 98 5.09 -22.05 -1.73
C GLY A 98 5.09 -22.13 -3.25
N PHE A 99 4.41 -21.24 -3.96
CA PHE A 99 4.55 -21.16 -5.41
C PHE A 99 5.95 -20.68 -5.82
N ALA A 100 6.51 -21.25 -6.89
CA ALA A 100 7.93 -21.04 -7.24
C ALA A 100 8.29 -19.58 -7.54
N ALA A 101 7.39 -18.81 -8.16
CA ALA A 101 7.60 -17.38 -8.41
C ALA A 101 7.36 -16.50 -7.18
N GLY A 102 6.97 -17.10 -6.07
CA GLY A 102 6.63 -16.41 -4.82
C GLY A 102 5.13 -16.14 -4.67
N PRO A 103 4.72 -15.86 -3.43
CA PRO A 103 3.34 -15.50 -3.10
C PRO A 103 3.01 -14.10 -3.59
N GLY A 104 1.73 -13.85 -3.88
CA GLY A 104 1.23 -12.53 -4.25
C GLY A 104 0.54 -12.51 -5.60
N CYS A 105 0.16 -11.33 -6.04
CA CYS A 105 -0.57 -11.16 -7.30
C CYS A 105 0.31 -11.47 -8.52
N ALA A 106 -0.09 -12.43 -9.35
CA ALA A 106 0.61 -12.80 -10.58
C ALA A 106 0.77 -11.60 -11.54
N LEU A 107 -0.24 -10.72 -11.63
CA LEU A 107 -0.18 -9.49 -12.43
C LEU A 107 0.88 -8.51 -11.89
N HIS A 108 1.06 -8.46 -10.57
CA HIS A 108 2.11 -7.63 -9.96
C HIS A 108 3.51 -8.20 -10.22
N LEU A 109 3.68 -9.51 -10.12
CA LEU A 109 4.94 -10.19 -10.45
C LEU A 109 5.30 -10.01 -11.92
N ALA A 110 4.29 -10.08 -12.81
CA ALA A 110 4.48 -9.80 -14.24
C ALA A 110 4.92 -8.36 -14.49
N ALA A 111 4.30 -7.38 -13.83
CA ALA A 111 4.71 -5.98 -13.96
C ALA A 111 6.18 -5.76 -13.55
N ILE A 112 6.61 -6.39 -12.46
CA ILE A 112 8.02 -6.37 -12.03
C ILE A 112 8.92 -7.02 -13.10
N ALA A 113 8.54 -8.17 -13.62
CA ALA A 113 9.32 -8.89 -14.64
C ALA A 113 9.41 -8.13 -15.96
N GLU A 114 8.34 -7.44 -16.37
CA GLU A 114 8.27 -6.61 -17.56
C GLU A 114 8.90 -5.21 -17.37
N GLY A 115 9.17 -4.81 -16.13
CA GLY A 115 9.70 -3.47 -15.80
C GLY A 115 8.69 -2.35 -16.05
N VAL A 116 7.39 -2.64 -15.92
CA VAL A 116 6.30 -1.67 -16.08
C VAL A 116 5.59 -1.39 -14.74
N PRO A 117 4.92 -0.24 -14.60
CA PRO A 117 4.10 0.03 -13.42
C PRO A 117 2.99 -1.01 -13.24
N ALA A 118 2.72 -1.40 -11.99
CA ALA A 118 1.70 -2.41 -11.69
C ALA A 118 0.29 -2.02 -12.16
N LEU A 119 0.01 -0.71 -12.24
CA LEU A 119 -1.27 -0.17 -12.72
C LEU A 119 -1.56 -0.51 -14.20
N GLU A 120 -0.54 -0.85 -14.98
CA GLU A 120 -0.73 -1.24 -16.39
C GLU A 120 -1.30 -2.66 -16.55
N LEU A 121 -1.21 -3.49 -15.50
CA LEU A 121 -1.62 -4.89 -15.57
C LEU A 121 -2.73 -5.26 -14.57
N LYS A 122 -2.78 -4.59 -13.41
CA LYS A 122 -3.72 -4.91 -12.33
C LYS A 122 -5.09 -4.26 -12.52
N PRO A 123 -6.16 -4.85 -11.95
CA PRO A 123 -7.44 -4.17 -11.82
C PRO A 123 -7.30 -2.83 -11.09
N ASP A 124 -8.16 -1.85 -11.44
CA ASP A 124 -8.08 -0.50 -10.88
C ASP A 124 -8.14 -0.50 -9.36
N VAL A 125 -9.07 -1.20 -8.76
CA VAL A 125 -9.18 -1.29 -7.31
C VAL A 125 -7.91 -1.87 -6.67
N CYS A 126 -7.22 -2.79 -7.36
CA CYS A 126 -6.05 -3.46 -6.81
C CYS A 126 -4.78 -2.61 -6.84
N TRP A 127 -4.59 -1.77 -7.87
CA TRP A 127 -3.42 -0.90 -7.89
C TRP A 127 -3.63 0.37 -7.08
N GLN A 128 -4.88 0.82 -6.92
CA GLN A 128 -5.22 1.98 -6.12
C GLN A 128 -5.07 1.73 -4.61
N LEU A 129 -5.39 0.52 -4.12
CA LEU A 129 -5.28 0.20 -2.70
C LEU A 129 -3.84 0.38 -2.20
N PRO A 130 -3.65 1.04 -1.06
CA PRO A 130 -4.63 1.54 -0.09
C PRO A 130 -5.03 3.01 -0.30
N ILE A 131 -4.73 3.63 -1.42
CA ILE A 131 -5.08 5.02 -1.74
C ILE A 131 -6.48 5.05 -2.34
N ARG A 132 -7.29 6.00 -1.91
CA ARG A 132 -8.62 6.29 -2.44
C ARG A 132 -8.68 7.71 -2.95
N ARG A 133 -9.17 7.89 -4.17
CA ARG A 133 -9.61 9.19 -4.70
C ARG A 133 -11.13 9.24 -4.70
N GLU A 134 -11.66 10.35 -4.28
CA GLU A 134 -13.08 10.68 -4.32
C GLU A 134 -13.26 12.09 -4.91
N ASP A 135 -14.11 12.19 -5.91
CA ASP A 135 -14.42 13.44 -6.58
C ASP A 135 -15.81 13.91 -6.14
N THR A 136 -15.92 15.16 -5.73
CA THR A 136 -17.17 15.80 -5.31
C THR A 136 -17.37 17.11 -6.04
N ASP A 137 -18.61 17.37 -6.49
CA ASP A 137 -18.96 18.62 -7.11
C ASP A 137 -19.02 19.74 -6.06
N ALA A 138 -18.32 20.83 -6.31
CA ALA A 138 -18.39 22.03 -5.49
C ALA A 138 -19.55 22.95 -5.95
N VAL A 139 -19.95 23.86 -5.07
CA VAL A 139 -21.07 24.78 -5.31
C VAL A 139 -20.84 25.72 -6.51
N ASP A 140 -19.58 26.00 -6.83
CA ASP A 140 -19.17 26.84 -7.96
C ASP A 140 -19.06 26.06 -9.29
N GLY A 141 -19.41 24.77 -9.29
CA GLY A 141 -19.35 23.90 -10.47
C GLY A 141 -17.96 23.30 -10.73
N SER A 142 -16.97 23.55 -9.86
CA SER A 142 -15.69 22.85 -9.92
C SER A 142 -15.78 21.47 -9.28
N VAL A 143 -14.82 20.58 -9.60
CA VAL A 143 -14.70 19.27 -8.97
C VAL A 143 -13.56 19.31 -7.95
N VAL A 144 -13.87 18.91 -6.73
CA VAL A 144 -12.87 18.75 -5.67
C VAL A 144 -12.50 17.28 -5.53
N SER A 145 -11.27 16.94 -5.91
CA SER A 145 -10.71 15.61 -5.68
C SER A 145 -10.09 15.51 -4.30
N THR A 146 -10.47 14.48 -3.56
CA THR A 146 -9.90 14.16 -2.24
C THR A 146 -9.17 12.83 -2.32
N VAL A 147 -7.88 12.83 -1.97
CA VAL A 147 -7.01 11.66 -1.98
C VAL A 147 -6.65 11.30 -0.55
N THR A 148 -7.11 10.14 -0.10
CA THR A 148 -6.99 9.63 1.27
C THR A 148 -6.59 8.15 1.28
N GLN A 149 -6.50 7.56 2.45
CA GLN A 149 -6.41 6.10 2.60
C GLN A 149 -7.79 5.44 2.48
N TRP A 150 -7.80 4.18 2.06
CA TRP A 150 -8.97 3.33 2.21
C TRP A 150 -9.22 3.04 3.70
N GLU A 151 -10.46 3.26 4.13
CA GLU A 151 -10.96 2.92 5.44
C GLU A 151 -11.99 1.78 5.34
N ARG A 152 -12.33 1.13 6.45
CA ARG A 152 -13.32 0.03 6.52
C ARG A 152 -14.66 0.38 5.87
N LYS A 153 -15.17 1.60 6.13
CA LYS A 153 -16.43 2.09 5.56
C LYS A 153 -16.47 2.09 4.02
N HIS A 154 -15.33 2.11 3.37
CA HIS A 154 -15.23 2.12 1.90
C HIS A 154 -15.39 0.72 1.27
N TRP A 155 -15.40 -0.33 2.08
CA TRP A 155 -15.70 -1.69 1.67
C TRP A 155 -17.20 -2.01 1.62
N GLY A 156 -18.07 -1.02 1.88
CA GLY A 156 -19.51 -1.19 1.95
C GLY A 156 -19.98 -1.89 3.22
N LYS A 157 -21.15 -2.54 3.15
CA LYS A 157 -21.69 -3.30 4.28
C LYS A 157 -20.75 -4.46 4.60
N GLY A 158 -20.30 -4.56 5.85
CA GLY A 158 -19.38 -5.60 6.29
C GLY A 158 -17.93 -5.13 6.43
N GLY A 159 -17.54 -3.99 5.85
CA GLY A 159 -16.19 -3.47 6.05
C GLY A 159 -15.87 -3.19 7.53
N ASP A 160 -16.84 -2.70 8.28
CA ASP A 160 -16.71 -2.47 9.73
C ASP A 160 -16.60 -3.78 10.54
N GLU A 161 -16.98 -4.91 9.96
CA GLU A 161 -16.90 -6.23 10.59
C GLU A 161 -15.53 -6.91 10.39
N PHE A 162 -14.62 -6.33 9.60
CA PHE A 162 -13.29 -6.91 9.42
C PHE A 162 -12.56 -7.02 10.75
N HIS A 163 -12.01 -8.19 11.03
CA HIS A 163 -11.19 -8.42 12.22
C HIS A 163 -9.95 -7.51 12.20
N TRP A 164 -9.38 -7.28 11.04
CA TRP A 164 -8.13 -6.52 10.85
C TRP A 164 -8.19 -5.71 9.55
N TRP A 165 -7.53 -4.55 9.52
CA TRP A 165 -7.37 -3.74 8.32
C TRP A 165 -6.01 -3.07 8.29
N CYS A 166 -5.30 -3.17 7.15
CA CYS A 166 -3.89 -2.79 7.06
C CYS A 166 -3.60 -1.29 7.24
N THR A 167 -4.55 -0.40 6.94
CA THR A 167 -4.33 1.05 7.16
C THR A 167 -4.58 1.48 8.61
N GLU A 168 -5.04 0.56 9.46
CA GLU A 168 -5.22 0.77 10.90
C GLU A 168 -4.20 -0.01 11.73
N ALA A 169 -3.44 -0.90 11.10
CA ALA A 169 -2.51 -1.82 11.75
C ALA A 169 -1.13 -1.17 11.88
N PRO A 170 -0.63 -0.91 13.11
CA PRO A 170 0.67 -0.26 13.32
C PRO A 170 1.84 -0.95 12.62
N GLU A 171 1.80 -2.27 12.51
CA GLU A 171 2.82 -3.08 11.85
C GLU A 171 2.95 -2.80 10.35
N ALA A 172 1.90 -2.27 9.71
CA ALA A 172 1.94 -1.89 8.30
C ALA A 172 2.69 -0.57 8.04
N PHE A 173 3.05 0.18 9.09
CA PHE A 173 3.72 1.48 8.97
C PHE A 173 5.25 1.40 9.18
N GLY A 174 5.84 0.24 8.93
CA GLY A 174 7.29 -0.03 9.05
C GLY A 174 8.08 0.08 7.75
N GLY A 175 7.50 0.54 6.66
CA GLY A 175 8.12 0.62 5.34
C GLY A 175 9.34 1.55 5.27
N ARG A 176 10.13 1.41 4.22
CA ARG A 176 11.33 2.24 4.00
C ARG A 176 10.98 3.64 3.54
N ASN A 177 10.06 3.73 2.59
CA ASN A 177 9.69 4.97 1.91
C ASN A 177 8.33 5.45 2.39
N ALA A 178 8.10 6.74 2.30
CA ALA A 178 6.76 7.28 2.48
C ALA A 178 5.83 6.83 1.34
N VAL A 179 4.52 6.75 1.61
CA VAL A 179 3.51 6.31 0.64
C VAL A 179 3.61 7.09 -0.67
N TYR A 180 3.75 8.44 -0.62
CA TYR A 180 3.89 9.25 -1.83
C TYR A 180 5.12 8.91 -2.68
N GLN A 181 6.14 8.25 -2.11
CA GLN A 181 7.35 7.81 -2.81
C GLN A 181 7.20 6.38 -3.34
N SER A 182 6.65 5.48 -2.50
CA SER A 182 6.48 4.06 -2.87
C SER A 182 5.34 3.83 -3.85
N MET A 183 4.33 4.70 -3.85
CA MET A 183 3.15 4.65 -4.73
C MET A 183 3.07 5.88 -5.66
N LYS A 184 4.22 6.33 -6.14
CA LYS A 184 4.32 7.52 -6.99
C LYS A 184 3.59 7.36 -8.33
N ASP A 185 3.66 6.18 -8.93
CA ASP A 185 3.07 5.92 -10.23
C ASP A 185 1.54 5.86 -10.13
N GLU A 186 1.02 5.27 -9.06
CA GLU A 186 -0.41 5.26 -8.73
C GLU A 186 -0.94 6.67 -8.45
N LEU A 187 -0.23 7.45 -7.66
CA LEU A 187 -0.59 8.84 -7.37
C LEU A 187 -0.57 9.71 -8.62
N ARG A 188 0.43 9.54 -9.49
CA ARG A 188 0.49 10.24 -10.79
C ARG A 188 -0.68 9.88 -11.68
N ALA A 189 -1.04 8.59 -11.75
CA ALA A 189 -2.20 8.14 -12.50
C ALA A 189 -3.51 8.72 -11.96
N MET A 190 -3.63 8.84 -10.63
CA MET A 190 -4.83 9.40 -9.99
C MET A 190 -4.94 10.91 -10.13
N THR A 191 -3.84 11.66 -10.14
CA THR A 191 -3.86 13.12 -9.97
C THR A 191 -3.28 13.90 -11.14
N GLY A 192 -2.55 13.24 -12.02
CA GLY A 192 -1.73 13.86 -13.06
C GLY A 192 -0.34 14.26 -12.58
N ASP A 193 0.57 14.38 -13.53
CA ASP A 193 1.99 14.61 -13.27
C ASP A 193 2.26 15.94 -12.55
N ASP A 194 1.60 17.02 -12.97
CA ASP A 194 1.82 18.36 -12.42
C ASP A 194 1.36 18.44 -10.95
N VAL A 195 0.17 17.93 -10.65
CA VAL A 195 -0.38 17.91 -9.29
C VAL A 195 0.46 17.01 -8.38
N PHE A 196 0.90 15.85 -8.87
CA PHE A 196 1.80 14.98 -8.11
C PHE A 196 3.15 15.67 -7.84
N ALA A 197 3.72 16.38 -8.81
CA ALA A 197 4.99 17.09 -8.62
C ALA A 197 4.89 18.16 -7.53
N GLU A 198 3.80 18.93 -7.49
CA GLU A 198 3.55 19.92 -6.43
C GLU A 198 3.37 19.24 -5.06
N LEU A 199 2.59 18.14 -5.00
CA LEU A 199 2.41 17.35 -3.78
C LEU A 199 3.75 16.82 -3.26
N ALA A 200 4.55 16.20 -4.12
CA ALA A 200 5.85 15.64 -3.76
C ALA A 200 6.79 16.71 -3.22
N ALA A 201 6.88 17.88 -3.90
CA ALA A 201 7.70 19.00 -3.45
C ALA A 201 7.26 19.52 -2.07
N TYR A 202 5.96 19.60 -1.83
CA TYR A 202 5.41 20.00 -0.52
C TYR A 202 5.76 18.99 0.58
N LEU A 203 5.62 17.70 0.33
CA LEU A 203 5.91 16.64 1.29
C LEU A 203 7.40 16.52 1.56
N ASP A 204 8.26 16.63 0.55
CA ASP A 204 9.71 16.65 0.69
C ASP A 204 10.17 17.78 1.58
N ALA A 205 9.59 18.98 1.41
CA ALA A 205 9.92 20.15 2.24
C ALA A 205 9.52 19.94 3.71
N LYS A 206 8.47 19.15 3.99
CA LYS A 206 8.02 18.83 5.36
C LYS A 206 8.83 17.72 6.02
N ILE A 207 9.25 16.70 5.26
CA ILE A 207 9.96 15.53 5.76
C ILE A 207 11.46 15.82 5.97
N ARG A 208 12.02 16.84 5.31
CA ARG A 208 13.43 17.24 5.52
C ARG A 208 13.68 17.51 7.00
N PRO A 209 14.65 16.80 7.65
CA PRO A 209 14.98 17.07 9.03
C PRO A 209 15.41 18.52 9.15
N ARG A 210 14.70 19.29 9.96
CA ARG A 210 15.16 20.63 10.36
C ARG A 210 16.38 20.38 11.25
N THR A 211 17.58 20.62 10.74
CA THR A 211 18.80 20.63 11.53
C THR A 211 18.69 21.77 12.52
N VAL A 212 18.34 21.46 13.77
CA VAL A 212 18.40 22.43 14.87
C VAL A 212 19.84 22.46 15.35
N VAL A 213 20.58 23.48 14.98
CA VAL A 213 21.91 23.72 15.55
C VAL A 213 21.73 24.28 16.97
N VAL A 214 21.80 23.42 17.96
CA VAL A 214 21.85 23.82 19.36
C VAL A 214 23.28 24.31 19.63
N ARG A 215 23.50 25.63 19.68
CA ARG A 215 24.75 26.18 20.16
C ARG A 215 24.74 26.12 21.68
N SER A 216 25.48 25.18 22.26
CA SER A 216 25.78 25.19 23.70
C SER A 216 26.81 26.28 23.94
N THR A 217 26.51 27.23 24.81
CA THR A 217 27.50 28.20 25.33
C THR A 217 28.46 27.41 26.22
N PRO A 218 29.78 27.51 26.03
CA PRO A 218 30.71 26.83 26.93
C PRO A 218 30.50 27.36 28.34
N GLY A 219 30.10 26.48 29.24
CA GLY A 219 30.00 26.80 30.66
C GLY A 219 31.37 27.24 31.16
N ARG A 220 31.44 28.42 31.82
CA ARG A 220 32.62 28.93 32.51
C ARG A 220 33.05 27.87 33.54
N ALA A 221 34.17 27.21 33.29
CA ALA A 221 34.76 26.28 34.23
C ALA A 221 35.16 27.07 35.50
N THR A 222 34.44 26.89 36.57
CA THR A 222 34.88 27.33 37.90
C THR A 222 35.90 26.32 38.38
N HIS A 223 37.21 26.69 38.35
CA HIS A 223 38.26 26.00 39.05
C HIS A 223 38.01 26.12 40.55
N ALA A 224 37.47 25.11 41.19
CA ALA A 224 37.57 24.92 42.62
C ALA A 224 38.86 24.15 42.88
N GLY A 225 39.85 24.86 43.39
CA GLY A 225 41.09 24.27 43.87
C GLY A 225 40.80 23.40 45.13
N ALA A 226 41.09 22.13 45.03
CA ALA A 226 41.19 21.25 46.21
C ALA A 226 42.69 21.05 46.53
N GLU A 227 43.16 21.73 47.60
CA GLU A 227 44.45 21.43 48.22
C GLU A 227 44.41 20.01 48.79
N ALA A 228 45.32 19.16 48.29
CA ALA A 228 45.54 17.85 48.84
C ALA A 228 46.54 17.95 50.01
N THR A 229 46.10 17.62 51.20
CA THR A 229 46.96 17.42 52.39
C THR A 229 47.61 16.02 52.32
N PRO A 230 48.93 15.89 52.52
CA PRO A 230 49.58 14.58 52.50
C PRO A 230 49.35 13.82 53.81
N PRO A 231 49.34 12.48 53.80
CA PRO A 231 49.14 11.66 55.01
C PRO A 231 50.43 11.64 55.85
N ALA A 232 50.25 11.80 57.17
CA ALA A 232 51.28 11.67 58.16
C ALA A 232 51.69 10.19 58.31
N THR A 233 53.03 9.92 58.20
CA THR A 233 53.69 8.68 58.64
C THR A 233 53.83 8.66 60.15
N GLY A 234 53.31 7.64 60.80
CA GLY A 234 53.52 7.34 62.24
C GLY A 234 53.83 5.89 62.44
N THR A 235 54.90 5.68 62.98
CA THR A 235 55.61 4.54 63.53
C THR A 235 54.75 3.32 63.93
#